data_6e7a0773eddb526cb094a78342e0ff36
#
_entry.id   6e7a0773eddb526cb094a78342e0ff36
#
_cell.length_a   1.000
_cell.length_b   1.000
_cell.length_c   1.000
_cell.angle_alpha   90.00
_cell.angle_beta   90.00
_cell.angle_gamma   90.00
#
_symmetry.space_group_name_H-M   'P 1'
#
loop_
_entity.id
_entity.type
_entity.pdbx_description
1 polymer ?
#
loop_
_entity_poly.entity_id
_entity_poly.type
_entity_poly.pdbx_seq_one_letter_code
_entity_poly.pdbx_strand_id
1 'polypeptide(L)'
;MWLRRIFILLCLLMVWTESALAAGNLGVLWDWQAPGEKESRLVQREKLPGIDVLSPSWFIIENAQGKIKTRHGSVKYVRQAHNKGYQVWALITNNFDPKMTSKLLDSPMARKRVIAHMEQLAKDYELDGFNLDFENINPADKDKLTDFVQEISKALKPQGLIISIDVTIPSNSGYWSKCYDRKAIAEVVDYMMLMAYDEHGASSEVSGSVASLPWVEDGIQKTLQEGVPEKKLILGMPLYMRTWQETKGKVKAKTLSMAQADKVIREKGLVPVWLPKEGQYYFEYQEKNTRYRVWQENRRSLALKASLVNRYNLAGGAYWRSTLETEDVWPALAETLSYGK
;
A
#
# COMPACT_ATOMS: atom_id res chain seq x y z
N MET A 1 10.87 72.59 -13.17
CA MET A 1 11.21 71.66 -12.11
C MET A 1 10.34 70.40 -12.27
N TRP A 2 10.90 69.35 -12.82
CA TRP A 2 10.18 68.10 -13.15
C TRP A 2 10.46 67.09 -12.07
N LEU A 3 9.45 66.67 -11.30
CA LEU A 3 9.51 65.51 -10.37
C LEU A 3 9.19 64.25 -11.16
N ARG A 4 10.20 63.41 -11.36
CA ARG A 4 10.05 62.02 -11.84
C ARG A 4 9.56 61.14 -10.72
N ARG A 5 8.34 60.58 -10.81
CA ARG A 5 7.85 59.50 -9.95
C ARG A 5 8.39 58.19 -10.51
N ILE A 6 9.25 57.55 -9.73
CA ILE A 6 9.73 56.18 -9.99
C ILE A 6 8.68 55.23 -9.39
N PHE A 7 8.01 54.46 -10.21
CA PHE A 7 7.18 53.34 -9.81
C PHE A 7 8.11 52.13 -9.69
N ILE A 8 8.35 51.63 -8.45
CA ILE A 8 9.02 50.36 -8.20
C ILE A 8 7.98 49.31 -8.27
N LEU A 9 8.01 48.49 -9.36
CA LEU A 9 7.23 47.27 -9.49
C LEU A 9 7.93 46.18 -8.66
N LEU A 10 7.40 45.84 -7.49
CA LEU A 10 7.78 44.65 -6.75
C LEU A 10 7.13 43.46 -7.42
N CYS A 11 7.87 42.74 -8.27
CA CYS A 11 7.52 41.37 -8.69
C CYS A 11 7.75 40.43 -7.50
N LEU A 12 6.68 40.08 -6.80
CA LEU A 12 6.66 38.93 -5.91
C LEU A 12 6.80 37.66 -6.75
N LEU A 13 8.03 37.19 -6.88
CA LEU A 13 8.32 35.82 -7.30
C LEU A 13 7.79 34.88 -6.21
N MET A 14 6.59 34.33 -6.41
CA MET A 14 6.17 33.13 -5.69
C MET A 14 7.11 32.01 -6.13
N VAL A 15 8.12 31.74 -5.34
CA VAL A 15 8.89 30.51 -5.44
C VAL A 15 7.95 29.39 -4.97
N TRP A 16 7.36 28.69 -5.92
CA TRP A 16 6.74 27.40 -5.66
C TRP A 16 7.90 26.48 -5.29
N THR A 17 8.10 26.24 -4.00
CA THR A 17 8.92 25.11 -3.57
C THR A 17 8.12 23.86 -3.89
N GLU A 18 8.36 23.28 -5.08
CA GLU A 18 8.10 21.87 -5.25
C GLU A 18 8.83 21.16 -4.13
N SER A 19 8.09 20.61 -3.18
CA SER A 19 8.63 19.65 -2.23
C SER A 19 8.95 18.38 -3.03
N ALA A 20 10.04 18.42 -3.80
CA ALA A 20 10.59 17.21 -4.37
C ALA A 20 10.88 16.31 -3.18
N LEU A 21 10.14 15.22 -3.04
CA LEU A 21 10.53 14.10 -2.20
C LEU A 21 11.99 13.82 -2.58
N ALA A 22 12.88 13.94 -1.61
CA ALA A 22 14.31 13.78 -1.84
C ALA A 22 14.54 12.52 -2.67
N ALA A 23 15.47 12.55 -3.64
CA ALA A 23 15.78 11.42 -4.53
C ALA A 23 16.23 10.20 -3.70
N GLY A 24 15.28 9.49 -3.14
CA GLY A 24 15.43 8.33 -2.27
C GLY A 24 14.25 7.39 -2.47
N ASN A 25 14.43 6.15 -2.04
CA ASN A 25 13.36 5.17 -2.08
C ASN A 25 12.23 5.57 -1.11
N LEU A 26 11.04 5.79 -1.66
CA LEU A 26 9.86 6.18 -0.90
C LEU A 26 9.41 5.03 0.03
N GLY A 27 9.14 5.34 1.29
CA GLY A 27 8.55 4.40 2.24
C GLY A 27 7.08 4.73 2.51
N VAL A 28 6.18 3.79 2.24
CA VAL A 28 4.75 3.94 2.48
C VAL A 28 4.28 2.92 3.52
N LEU A 29 3.56 3.35 4.54
CA LEU A 29 2.96 2.46 5.51
C LEU A 29 1.44 2.56 5.47
N TRP A 30 0.77 1.43 5.14
CA TRP A 30 -0.68 1.35 5.30
C TRP A 30 -1.06 1.31 6.78
N ASP A 31 -1.83 2.30 7.18
CA ASP A 31 -2.31 2.44 8.55
C ASP A 31 -3.75 1.94 8.66
N TRP A 32 -3.91 0.83 9.34
CA TRP A 32 -5.21 0.25 9.56
C TRP A 32 -5.63 0.42 11.02
N GLN A 33 -6.78 1.04 11.22
CA GLN A 33 -7.37 1.25 12.53
C GLN A 33 -8.46 0.20 12.80
N ALA A 34 -8.39 -0.45 13.94
CA ALA A 34 -9.41 -1.40 14.34
C ALA A 34 -10.77 -0.70 14.56
N PRO A 35 -11.90 -1.38 14.28
CA PRO A 35 -13.22 -0.84 14.65
C PRO A 35 -13.28 -0.47 16.11
N GLY A 36 -13.67 0.81 16.41
CA GLY A 36 -13.72 1.36 17.77
C GLY A 36 -12.41 1.97 18.29
N GLU A 37 -11.31 1.88 17.58
CA GLU A 37 -10.08 2.59 17.89
C GLU A 37 -10.24 4.08 17.55
N LYS A 38 -10.08 4.95 18.56
CA LYS A 38 -10.36 6.40 18.40
C LYS A 38 -9.26 7.15 17.67
N GLU A 39 -8.00 6.75 17.82
CA GLU A 39 -6.84 7.37 17.19
C GLU A 39 -5.78 6.31 16.88
N SER A 40 -5.13 6.44 15.72
CA SER A 40 -3.96 5.59 15.40
C SER A 40 -2.79 5.94 16.32
N ARG A 41 -2.06 4.92 16.73
CA ARG A 41 -0.86 5.08 17.56
C ARG A 41 0.36 5.54 16.77
N LEU A 42 0.34 5.45 15.43
CA LEU A 42 1.48 5.79 14.58
C LEU A 42 1.91 7.25 14.73
N VAL A 43 0.96 8.17 14.67
CA VAL A 43 1.27 9.60 14.80
C VAL A 43 1.61 10.04 16.22
N GLN A 44 1.48 9.15 17.21
CA GLN A 44 1.88 9.40 18.60
C GLN A 44 3.31 8.92 18.90
N ARG A 45 3.87 8.04 18.04
CA ARG A 45 5.25 7.51 18.16
C ARG A 45 6.25 8.47 17.50
N GLU A 46 7.55 8.24 17.73
CA GLU A 46 8.61 8.85 16.92
C GLU A 46 8.47 8.46 15.44
N LYS A 47 9.02 9.31 14.55
CA LYS A 47 9.01 9.02 13.10
C LYS A 47 9.69 7.69 12.84
N LEU A 48 9.02 6.80 12.10
CA LEU A 48 9.57 5.51 11.72
C LEU A 48 10.67 5.70 10.66
N PRO A 49 11.86 5.11 10.87
CA PRO A 49 12.93 5.19 9.90
C PRO A 49 12.50 4.63 8.53
N GLY A 50 12.80 5.38 7.46
CA GLY A 50 12.50 4.96 6.09
C GLY A 50 11.02 5.02 5.69
N ILE A 51 10.16 5.66 6.50
CA ILE A 51 8.75 5.91 6.16
C ILE A 51 8.53 7.40 5.91
N ASP A 52 7.95 7.72 4.77
CA ASP A 52 7.67 9.08 4.30
C ASP A 52 6.17 9.34 4.21
N VAL A 53 5.37 8.29 3.99
CA VAL A 53 3.94 8.37 3.73
C VAL A 53 3.17 7.44 4.66
N LEU A 54 2.10 7.94 5.25
CA LEU A 54 1.09 7.14 5.93
C LEU A 54 -0.15 7.05 5.02
N SER A 55 -0.65 5.83 4.81
CA SER A 55 -1.85 5.57 4.01
C SER A 55 -2.97 4.97 4.87
N PRO A 56 -3.74 5.81 5.59
CA PRO A 56 -4.79 5.33 6.47
C PRO A 56 -6.03 4.86 5.69
N SER A 57 -6.59 3.71 6.08
CA SER A 57 -7.78 3.08 5.47
C SER A 57 -9.06 3.78 5.89
N TRP A 58 -9.31 5.00 5.40
CA TRP A 58 -10.38 5.87 5.88
C TRP A 58 -11.65 5.88 5.06
N PHE A 59 -11.55 5.68 3.74
CA PHE A 59 -12.68 5.95 2.85
C PHE A 59 -13.16 4.70 2.11
N ILE A 60 -14.49 4.60 1.96
CA ILE A 60 -15.13 3.52 1.23
C ILE A 60 -16.15 4.10 0.27
N ILE A 61 -16.13 3.69 -0.98
CA ILE A 61 -17.24 3.90 -1.90
C ILE A 61 -18.37 2.96 -1.46
N GLU A 62 -19.42 3.54 -0.87
CA GLU A 62 -20.50 2.79 -0.20
C GLU A 62 -21.51 2.22 -1.19
N ASN A 63 -21.71 2.89 -2.33
CA ASN A 63 -22.74 2.50 -3.29
C ASN A 63 -22.43 2.94 -4.73
N ALA A 64 -23.18 2.38 -5.67
CA ALA A 64 -23.04 2.66 -7.09
C ALA A 64 -23.40 4.10 -7.52
N GLN A 65 -24.00 4.89 -6.66
CA GLN A 65 -24.26 6.31 -6.88
C GLN A 65 -23.07 7.19 -6.53
N GLY A 66 -21.96 6.61 -6.09
CA GLY A 66 -20.71 7.30 -5.77
C GLY A 66 -20.70 8.00 -4.41
N LYS A 67 -21.48 7.52 -3.44
CA LYS A 67 -21.39 7.99 -2.06
C LYS A 67 -20.13 7.42 -1.41
N ILE A 68 -19.32 8.27 -0.80
CA ILE A 68 -18.17 7.87 0.00
C ILE A 68 -18.56 7.91 1.49
N LYS A 69 -18.19 6.87 2.21
CA LYS A 69 -18.28 6.77 3.67
C LYS A 69 -16.91 6.94 4.29
N THR A 70 -16.80 7.81 5.28
CA THR A 70 -15.62 7.98 6.11
C THR A 70 -15.69 7.05 7.33
N ARG A 71 -14.64 6.25 7.56
CA ARG A 71 -14.52 5.38 8.74
C ARG A 71 -13.84 6.09 9.91
N HIS A 72 -12.69 6.73 9.67
CA HIS A 72 -11.80 7.24 10.72
C HIS A 72 -11.14 8.58 10.41
N GLY A 73 -11.60 9.35 9.43
CA GLY A 73 -10.97 10.61 9.02
C GLY A 73 -10.70 11.57 10.18
N SER A 74 -9.49 12.13 10.28
CA SER A 74 -9.07 13.02 11.36
C SER A 74 -8.05 14.06 10.89
N VAL A 75 -8.44 15.33 10.89
CA VAL A 75 -7.51 16.47 10.64
C VAL A 75 -6.38 16.48 11.67
N LYS A 76 -6.70 16.15 12.93
CA LYS A 76 -5.68 16.07 14.00
C LYS A 76 -4.59 15.05 13.65
N TYR A 77 -4.98 13.88 13.14
CA TYR A 77 -4.03 12.87 12.68
C TYR A 77 -3.12 13.42 11.57
N VAL A 78 -3.69 14.05 10.56
CA VAL A 78 -2.93 14.59 9.42
C VAL A 78 -1.93 15.65 9.88
N ARG A 79 -2.36 16.60 10.71
CA ARG A 79 -1.46 17.61 11.28
C ARG A 79 -0.34 17.02 12.14
N GLN A 80 -0.63 15.97 12.92
CA GLN A 80 0.39 15.25 13.68
C GLN A 80 1.36 14.49 12.77
N ALA A 81 0.87 13.89 11.67
CA ALA A 81 1.70 13.27 10.66
C ALA A 81 2.63 14.30 9.98
N HIS A 82 2.08 15.43 9.54
CA HIS A 82 2.85 16.52 8.94
C HIS A 82 3.92 17.07 9.89
N ASN A 83 3.61 17.27 11.18
CA ASN A 83 4.57 17.72 12.19
C ASN A 83 5.75 16.75 12.38
N LYS A 84 5.58 15.50 11.99
CA LYS A 84 6.63 14.47 11.99
C LYS A 84 7.30 14.29 10.62
N GLY A 85 6.90 15.09 9.63
CA GLY A 85 7.43 15.01 8.26
C GLY A 85 6.95 13.79 7.47
N TYR A 86 5.74 13.29 7.75
CA TYR A 86 5.03 12.36 6.89
C TYR A 86 4.10 13.11 5.94
N GLN A 87 3.88 12.57 4.76
CA GLN A 87 2.70 12.85 3.94
C GLN A 87 1.57 11.88 4.32
N VAL A 88 0.32 12.26 4.01
CA VAL A 88 -0.86 11.40 4.22
C VAL A 88 -1.60 11.19 2.91
N TRP A 89 -1.50 9.97 2.35
CA TRP A 89 -2.25 9.54 1.17
C TRP A 89 -3.37 8.60 1.62
N ALA A 90 -4.53 9.17 1.92
CA ALA A 90 -5.62 8.39 2.49
C ALA A 90 -6.15 7.33 1.52
N LEU A 91 -6.29 6.10 2.00
CA LEU A 91 -6.77 4.98 1.22
C LEU A 91 -8.29 5.07 1.03
N ILE A 92 -8.72 4.88 -0.22
CA ILE A 92 -10.11 4.75 -0.63
C ILE A 92 -10.33 3.42 -1.35
N THR A 93 -11.28 2.62 -0.88
CA THR A 93 -11.60 1.31 -1.44
C THR A 93 -12.98 1.24 -2.07
N ASN A 94 -13.14 0.35 -3.07
CA ASN A 94 -14.44 -0.02 -3.64
C ASN A 94 -15.17 -1.09 -2.81
N ASN A 95 -14.72 -1.36 -1.59
CA ASN A 95 -15.27 -2.39 -0.68
C ASN A 95 -15.27 -3.80 -1.30
N PHE A 96 -14.44 -4.04 -2.31
CA PHE A 96 -14.30 -5.32 -3.03
C PHE A 96 -15.61 -5.88 -3.59
N ASP A 97 -16.57 -5.00 -3.89
CA ASP A 97 -17.86 -5.37 -4.48
C ASP A 97 -17.85 -5.18 -6.01
N PRO A 98 -17.69 -6.24 -6.79
CA PRO A 98 -17.58 -6.14 -8.24
C PRO A 98 -18.88 -5.66 -8.91
N LYS A 99 -20.05 -6.00 -8.33
CA LYS A 99 -21.35 -5.60 -8.90
C LYS A 99 -21.63 -4.12 -8.67
N MET A 100 -21.33 -3.64 -7.47
CA MET A 100 -21.42 -2.21 -7.13
C MET A 100 -20.43 -1.41 -8.00
N THR A 101 -19.19 -1.89 -8.11
CA THR A 101 -18.13 -1.23 -8.89
C THR A 101 -18.48 -1.15 -10.37
N SER A 102 -18.98 -2.23 -11.00
CA SER A 102 -19.44 -2.18 -12.41
C SER A 102 -20.49 -1.10 -12.64
N LYS A 103 -21.49 -1.00 -11.77
CA LYS A 103 -22.54 0.02 -11.87
C LYS A 103 -22.02 1.44 -11.67
N LEU A 104 -21.05 1.61 -10.76
CA LEU A 104 -20.37 2.90 -10.54
C LEU A 104 -19.62 3.32 -11.80
N LEU A 105 -18.83 2.43 -12.37
CA LEU A 105 -18.01 2.68 -13.55
C LEU A 105 -18.87 2.97 -14.80
N ASP A 106 -20.04 2.37 -14.92
CA ASP A 106 -20.99 2.62 -16.00
C ASP A 106 -21.66 4.02 -15.93
N SER A 107 -21.62 4.68 -14.78
CA SER A 107 -22.32 5.95 -14.55
C SER A 107 -21.36 7.14 -14.52
N PRO A 108 -21.27 7.96 -15.60
CA PRO A 108 -20.46 9.19 -15.59
C PRO A 108 -20.83 10.15 -14.44
N MET A 109 -22.12 10.20 -14.06
CA MET A 109 -22.58 11.03 -12.96
C MET A 109 -22.06 10.52 -11.60
N ALA A 110 -22.04 9.20 -11.40
CA ALA A 110 -21.52 8.61 -10.17
C ALA A 110 -20.00 8.81 -10.06
N ARG A 111 -19.25 8.60 -11.15
CA ARG A 111 -17.80 8.87 -11.18
C ARG A 111 -17.48 10.33 -10.85
N LYS A 112 -18.18 11.29 -11.49
CA LYS A 112 -18.03 12.73 -11.17
C LYS A 112 -18.33 13.04 -9.70
N ARG A 113 -19.34 12.37 -9.11
CA ARG A 113 -19.69 12.57 -7.69
C ARG A 113 -18.59 12.05 -6.78
N VAL A 114 -17.98 10.88 -7.07
CA VAL A 114 -16.83 10.37 -6.33
C VAL A 114 -15.69 11.38 -6.38
N ILE A 115 -15.32 11.87 -7.56
CA ILE A 115 -14.23 12.81 -7.74
C ILE A 115 -14.48 14.11 -6.95
N ALA A 116 -15.66 14.71 -7.10
CA ALA A 116 -16.00 15.93 -6.36
C ALA A 116 -15.97 15.70 -4.83
N HIS A 117 -16.37 14.51 -4.37
CA HIS A 117 -16.29 14.16 -2.95
C HIS A 117 -14.83 13.98 -2.50
N MET A 118 -13.97 13.35 -3.32
CA MET A 118 -12.54 13.23 -3.03
C MET A 118 -11.88 14.61 -2.94
N GLU A 119 -12.20 15.55 -3.83
CA GLU A 119 -11.72 16.95 -3.76
C GLU A 119 -12.10 17.61 -2.44
N GLN A 120 -13.34 17.41 -2.00
CA GLN A 120 -13.81 17.95 -0.72
C GLN A 120 -13.10 17.30 0.47
N LEU A 121 -12.97 15.97 0.47
CA LEU A 121 -12.26 15.23 1.52
C LEU A 121 -10.78 15.64 1.62
N ALA A 122 -10.09 15.87 0.48
CA ALA A 122 -8.72 16.35 0.49
C ALA A 122 -8.58 17.68 1.22
N LYS A 123 -9.50 18.62 0.98
CA LYS A 123 -9.54 19.94 1.65
C LYS A 123 -9.91 19.81 3.12
N ASP A 124 -10.98 19.05 3.41
CA ASP A 124 -11.51 18.90 4.78
C ASP A 124 -10.51 18.25 5.73
N TYR A 125 -9.70 17.32 5.22
CA TYR A 125 -8.72 16.58 6.00
C TYR A 125 -7.27 17.02 5.79
N GLU A 126 -7.00 18.01 4.93
CA GLU A 126 -5.66 18.51 4.63
C GLU A 126 -4.73 17.40 4.07
N LEU A 127 -5.26 16.56 3.16
CA LEU A 127 -4.55 15.40 2.62
C LEU A 127 -3.52 15.81 1.57
N ASP A 128 -2.42 15.04 1.48
CA ASP A 128 -1.40 15.18 0.42
C ASP A 128 -1.72 14.31 -0.81
N GLY A 129 -2.61 13.34 -0.69
CA GLY A 129 -2.98 12.46 -1.78
C GLY A 129 -4.00 11.39 -1.42
N PHE A 130 -4.25 10.52 -2.40
CA PHE A 130 -5.08 9.33 -2.23
C PHE A 130 -4.36 8.09 -2.71
N ASN A 131 -4.57 6.98 -2.01
CA ASN A 131 -4.24 5.65 -2.45
C ASN A 131 -5.53 4.91 -2.86
N LEU A 132 -5.63 4.53 -4.12
CA LEU A 132 -6.81 3.85 -4.68
C LEU A 132 -6.65 2.34 -4.49
N ASP A 133 -7.44 1.75 -3.59
CA ASP A 133 -7.47 0.32 -3.30
C ASP A 133 -8.72 -0.31 -3.91
N PHE A 134 -8.74 -0.39 -5.25
CA PHE A 134 -9.87 -0.92 -6.01
C PHE A 134 -9.58 -2.36 -6.44
N GLU A 135 -10.15 -3.31 -5.71
CA GLU A 135 -9.91 -4.74 -5.90
C GLU A 135 -11.20 -5.51 -6.24
N ASN A 136 -11.03 -6.78 -6.64
CA ASN A 136 -12.14 -7.67 -7.00
C ASN A 136 -13.07 -7.04 -8.05
N ILE A 137 -12.50 -6.64 -9.17
CA ILE A 137 -13.20 -5.92 -10.24
C ILE A 137 -13.51 -6.89 -11.40
N ASN A 138 -14.69 -6.75 -11.99
CA ASN A 138 -15.04 -7.51 -13.17
C ASN A 138 -14.03 -7.24 -14.30
N PRO A 139 -13.37 -8.25 -14.87
CA PRO A 139 -12.40 -8.05 -15.95
C PRO A 139 -12.97 -7.37 -17.20
N ALA A 140 -14.29 -7.44 -17.42
CA ALA A 140 -14.97 -6.69 -18.49
C ALA A 140 -15.00 -5.17 -18.26
N ASP A 141 -14.72 -4.72 -17.03
CA ASP A 141 -14.67 -3.29 -16.67
C ASP A 141 -13.26 -2.70 -16.67
N LYS A 142 -12.25 -3.44 -17.17
CA LYS A 142 -10.85 -3.04 -17.19
C LYS A 142 -10.64 -1.63 -17.78
N ASP A 143 -11.20 -1.41 -18.95
CA ASP A 143 -11.04 -0.11 -19.65
C ASP A 143 -11.79 1.02 -18.90
N LYS A 144 -12.98 0.74 -18.36
CA LYS A 144 -13.75 1.72 -17.56
C LYS A 144 -13.03 2.06 -16.25
N LEU A 145 -12.35 1.10 -15.63
CA LEU A 145 -11.52 1.37 -14.46
C LEU A 145 -10.36 2.30 -14.82
N THR A 146 -9.69 2.02 -15.95
CA THR A 146 -8.60 2.86 -16.46
C THR A 146 -9.09 4.29 -16.71
N ASP A 147 -10.24 4.46 -17.39
CA ASP A 147 -10.87 5.76 -17.64
C ASP A 147 -11.18 6.49 -16.32
N PHE A 148 -11.72 5.76 -15.33
CA PHE A 148 -12.05 6.38 -14.05
C PHE A 148 -10.81 6.84 -13.27
N VAL A 149 -9.73 6.04 -13.26
CA VAL A 149 -8.44 6.43 -12.65
C VAL A 149 -7.86 7.65 -13.38
N GLN A 150 -8.01 7.72 -14.72
CA GLN A 150 -7.60 8.88 -15.50
C GLN A 150 -8.43 10.12 -15.16
N GLU A 151 -9.76 10.00 -15.01
CA GLU A 151 -10.65 11.08 -14.56
C GLU A 151 -10.24 11.61 -13.19
N ILE A 152 -9.96 10.72 -12.21
CA ILE A 152 -9.47 11.06 -10.87
C ILE A 152 -8.14 11.82 -10.96
N SER A 153 -7.17 11.27 -11.68
CA SER A 153 -5.83 11.87 -11.81
C SER A 153 -5.90 13.25 -12.48
N LYS A 154 -6.69 13.39 -13.53
CA LYS A 154 -6.90 14.67 -14.24
C LYS A 154 -7.52 15.74 -13.36
N ALA A 155 -8.41 15.36 -12.44
CA ALA A 155 -9.08 16.32 -11.55
C ALA A 155 -8.21 16.70 -10.35
N LEU A 156 -7.52 15.74 -9.73
CA LEU A 156 -6.90 15.93 -8.42
C LEU A 156 -5.42 16.35 -8.51
N LYS A 157 -4.64 15.82 -9.46
CA LYS A 157 -3.20 16.15 -9.58
C LYS A 157 -2.91 17.64 -9.82
N PRO A 158 -3.69 18.40 -10.62
CA PRO A 158 -3.50 19.85 -10.74
C PRO A 158 -3.70 20.64 -9.44
N GLN A 159 -4.31 20.01 -8.42
CA GLN A 159 -4.48 20.59 -7.09
C GLN A 159 -3.30 20.24 -6.16
N GLY A 160 -2.24 19.59 -6.65
CA GLY A 160 -1.06 19.18 -5.88
C GLY A 160 -1.23 17.84 -5.15
N LEU A 161 -2.32 17.12 -5.41
CA LEU A 161 -2.58 15.83 -4.76
C LEU A 161 -1.87 14.68 -5.48
N ILE A 162 -1.21 13.82 -4.72
CA ILE A 162 -0.61 12.58 -5.22
C ILE A 162 -1.70 11.52 -5.40
N ILE A 163 -1.67 10.81 -6.52
CA ILE A 163 -2.56 9.68 -6.79
C ILE A 163 -1.73 8.42 -6.93
N SER A 164 -1.94 7.47 -6.02
CA SER A 164 -1.40 6.12 -6.12
C SER A 164 -2.52 5.09 -6.23
N ILE A 165 -2.20 3.90 -6.73
CA ILE A 165 -3.14 2.80 -6.87
C ILE A 165 -2.50 1.48 -6.44
N ASP A 166 -3.26 0.66 -5.72
CA ASP A 166 -2.87 -0.70 -5.37
C ASP A 166 -3.26 -1.67 -6.49
N VAL A 167 -2.34 -2.53 -6.89
CA VAL A 167 -2.57 -3.58 -7.89
C VAL A 167 -1.96 -4.90 -7.43
N THR A 168 -2.59 -6.01 -7.78
CA THR A 168 -2.03 -7.34 -7.53
C THR A 168 -0.93 -7.69 -8.53
N ILE A 169 -0.13 -8.70 -8.22
CA ILE A 169 0.83 -9.31 -9.15
C ILE A 169 0.09 -9.83 -10.40
N PRO A 170 0.65 -9.64 -11.62
CA PRO A 170 0.08 -10.19 -12.84
C PRO A 170 -0.12 -11.70 -12.76
N SER A 171 -1.37 -12.14 -12.97
CA SER A 171 -1.76 -13.55 -12.88
C SER A 171 -2.93 -13.86 -13.81
N ASN A 172 -3.35 -15.14 -13.84
CA ASN A 172 -4.50 -15.55 -14.62
C ASN A 172 -5.85 -15.24 -13.99
N SER A 173 -5.89 -14.71 -12.77
CA SER A 173 -7.13 -14.32 -12.09
C SER A 173 -7.83 -13.19 -12.84
N GLY A 174 -9.11 -13.39 -13.21
CA GLY A 174 -9.92 -12.36 -13.88
C GLY A 174 -10.15 -11.15 -12.99
N TYR A 175 -10.78 -11.37 -11.84
CA TYR A 175 -11.24 -10.34 -10.93
C TYR A 175 -10.13 -9.67 -10.11
N TRP A 176 -9.00 -10.36 -9.90
CA TRP A 176 -7.91 -9.87 -9.04
C TRP A 176 -6.70 -9.39 -9.84
N SER A 177 -6.59 -9.71 -11.14
CA SER A 177 -5.40 -9.30 -11.90
C SER A 177 -5.72 -8.79 -13.30
N LYS A 178 -6.50 -9.53 -14.11
CA LYS A 178 -6.83 -9.14 -15.50
C LYS A 178 -7.76 -7.91 -15.60
N CYS A 179 -8.31 -7.46 -14.48
CA CYS A 179 -9.09 -6.25 -14.36
C CYS A 179 -8.25 -4.96 -14.45
N TYR A 180 -6.92 -5.03 -14.36
CA TYR A 180 -6.04 -3.86 -14.47
C TYR A 180 -5.37 -3.80 -15.84
N ASP A 181 -5.43 -2.65 -16.50
CA ASP A 181 -4.48 -2.23 -17.51
C ASP A 181 -3.34 -1.46 -16.82
N ARG A 182 -2.35 -2.20 -16.30
CA ARG A 182 -1.30 -1.61 -15.47
C ARG A 182 -0.48 -0.57 -16.21
N LYS A 183 -0.23 -0.79 -17.50
CA LYS A 183 0.49 0.18 -18.34
C LYS A 183 -0.29 1.49 -18.44
N ALA A 184 -1.53 1.44 -18.92
CA ALA A 184 -2.35 2.65 -19.12
C ALA A 184 -2.63 3.38 -17.79
N ILE A 185 -2.85 2.63 -16.71
CA ILE A 185 -3.01 3.21 -15.36
C ILE A 185 -1.70 3.90 -14.92
N ALA A 186 -0.53 3.27 -15.11
CA ALA A 186 0.75 3.86 -14.72
C ALA A 186 1.09 5.15 -15.47
N GLU A 187 0.54 5.37 -16.66
CA GLU A 187 0.71 6.62 -17.40
C GLU A 187 0.11 7.83 -16.66
N VAL A 188 -0.99 7.64 -15.94
CA VAL A 188 -1.78 8.72 -15.35
C VAL A 188 -1.60 8.91 -13.85
N VAL A 189 -1.28 7.84 -13.09
CA VAL A 189 -1.01 7.94 -11.65
C VAL A 189 0.43 8.38 -11.36
N ASP A 190 0.70 8.82 -10.14
CA ASP A 190 2.05 9.12 -9.68
C ASP A 190 2.80 7.84 -9.29
N TYR A 191 2.13 6.94 -8.57
CA TYR A 191 2.71 5.66 -8.15
C TYR A 191 1.72 4.51 -8.30
N MET A 192 2.26 3.31 -8.53
CA MET A 192 1.53 2.05 -8.50
C MET A 192 2.15 1.16 -7.43
N MET A 193 1.35 0.74 -6.45
CA MET A 193 1.79 -0.13 -5.36
C MET A 193 1.48 -1.58 -5.73
N LEU A 194 2.51 -2.38 -5.95
CA LEU A 194 2.38 -3.81 -6.25
C LEU A 194 2.17 -4.57 -4.96
N MET A 195 0.97 -5.08 -4.72
CA MET A 195 0.66 -5.93 -3.58
C MET A 195 1.34 -7.30 -3.73
N ALA A 196 2.64 -7.40 -3.38
CA ALA A 196 3.43 -8.61 -3.51
C ALA A 196 3.30 -9.47 -2.23
N TYR A 197 2.08 -9.81 -1.87
CA TYR A 197 1.72 -10.67 -0.75
C TYR A 197 0.45 -11.47 -1.06
N ASP A 198 0.09 -12.39 -0.15
CA ASP A 198 -0.97 -13.39 -0.33
C ASP A 198 -0.67 -14.38 -1.46
N GLU A 199 0.62 -14.74 -1.69
CA GLU A 199 1.02 -15.88 -2.51
C GLU A 199 0.19 -17.13 -2.15
N HIS A 200 0.06 -17.38 -0.84
CA HIS A 200 -0.93 -18.29 -0.27
C HIS A 200 -1.89 -17.48 0.60
N GLY A 201 -3.03 -17.10 0.02
CA GLY A 201 -4.07 -16.31 0.67
C GLY A 201 -4.83 -17.09 1.75
N ALA A 202 -5.68 -16.41 2.50
CA ALA A 202 -6.42 -16.99 3.64
C ALA A 202 -7.32 -18.19 3.27
N SER A 203 -7.76 -18.26 2.02
CA SER A 203 -8.60 -19.34 1.48
C SER A 203 -7.81 -20.45 0.79
N SER A 204 -6.47 -20.39 0.79
CA SER A 204 -5.65 -21.42 0.16
C SER A 204 -5.85 -22.78 0.84
N GLU A 205 -6.00 -23.79 0.00
CA GLU A 205 -6.08 -25.20 0.44
C GLU A 205 -4.70 -25.83 0.66
N VAL A 206 -3.64 -25.07 0.34
CA VAL A 206 -2.25 -25.49 0.50
C VAL A 206 -1.54 -24.50 1.40
N SER A 207 -0.85 -25.02 2.42
CA SER A 207 0.00 -24.23 3.31
C SER A 207 1.24 -23.73 2.59
N GLY A 208 1.59 -22.44 2.77
CA GLY A 208 2.77 -21.86 2.13
C GLY A 208 3.10 -20.47 2.64
N SER A 209 4.13 -19.88 2.05
CA SER A 209 4.54 -18.50 2.32
C SER A 209 3.47 -17.50 1.90
N VAL A 210 3.36 -16.40 2.61
CA VAL A 210 2.56 -15.24 2.18
C VAL A 210 3.26 -14.47 1.05
N ALA A 211 4.60 -14.49 1.03
CA ALA A 211 5.41 -13.76 0.05
C ALA A 211 6.82 -14.35 0.01
N SER A 212 7.01 -15.46 -0.71
CA SER A 212 8.35 -16.00 -0.93
C SER A 212 9.18 -15.07 -1.82
N LEU A 213 10.49 -15.02 -1.58
CA LEU A 213 11.38 -14.12 -2.32
C LEU A 213 11.31 -14.32 -3.85
N PRO A 214 11.34 -15.55 -4.40
CA PRO A 214 11.26 -15.75 -5.84
C PRO A 214 9.90 -15.37 -6.43
N TRP A 215 8.80 -15.55 -5.68
CA TRP A 215 7.48 -15.16 -6.14
C TRP A 215 7.31 -13.63 -6.16
N VAL A 216 7.86 -12.93 -5.16
CA VAL A 216 7.89 -11.46 -5.14
C VAL A 216 8.71 -10.93 -6.32
N GLU A 217 9.89 -11.50 -6.56
CA GLU A 217 10.76 -11.09 -7.68
C GLU A 217 10.12 -11.35 -9.04
N ASP A 218 9.49 -12.52 -9.26
CA ASP A 218 8.71 -12.83 -10.47
C ASP A 218 7.55 -11.82 -10.67
N GLY A 219 6.87 -11.44 -9.58
CA GLY A 219 5.82 -10.42 -9.61
C GLY A 219 6.30 -9.05 -10.08
N ILE A 220 7.47 -8.60 -9.61
CA ILE A 220 8.10 -7.37 -10.07
C ILE A 220 8.40 -7.47 -11.57
N GLN A 221 9.08 -8.53 -11.99
CA GLN A 221 9.47 -8.73 -13.38
C GLN A 221 8.28 -8.73 -14.34
N LYS A 222 7.21 -9.45 -14.01
CA LYS A 222 5.98 -9.47 -14.79
C LYS A 222 5.31 -8.09 -14.88
N THR A 223 5.29 -7.33 -13.78
CA THR A 223 4.71 -5.98 -13.76
C THR A 223 5.49 -5.02 -14.65
N LEU A 224 6.83 -5.06 -14.59
CA LEU A 224 7.68 -4.26 -15.46
C LEU A 224 7.54 -4.68 -16.93
N GLN A 225 7.39 -5.98 -17.23
CA GLN A 225 7.14 -6.51 -18.58
C GLN A 225 5.79 -6.06 -19.15
N GLU A 226 4.77 -5.81 -18.31
CA GLU A 226 3.50 -5.19 -18.74
C GLU A 226 3.68 -3.71 -19.12
N GLY A 227 4.84 -3.10 -18.90
CA GLY A 227 5.17 -1.73 -19.30
C GLY A 227 4.98 -0.68 -18.21
N VAL A 228 4.89 -1.09 -16.95
CA VAL A 228 4.90 -0.16 -15.81
C VAL A 228 6.32 0.40 -15.64
N PRO A 229 6.53 1.73 -15.59
CA PRO A 229 7.84 2.30 -15.36
C PRO A 229 8.34 1.97 -13.94
N GLU A 230 9.61 1.55 -13.83
CA GLU A 230 10.23 1.19 -12.55
C GLU A 230 10.14 2.33 -11.51
N LYS A 231 10.31 3.58 -11.94
CA LYS A 231 10.26 4.77 -11.08
C LYS A 231 8.86 5.15 -10.59
N LYS A 232 7.82 4.44 -11.06
CA LYS A 232 6.46 4.57 -10.56
C LYS A 232 6.02 3.36 -9.74
N LEU A 233 6.78 2.26 -9.77
CA LEU A 233 6.44 1.02 -9.09
C LEU A 233 6.96 1.02 -7.65
N ILE A 234 6.08 0.86 -6.67
CA ILE A 234 6.38 0.69 -5.25
C ILE A 234 6.11 -0.77 -4.87
N LEU A 235 7.07 -1.43 -4.25
CA LEU A 235 6.95 -2.82 -3.83
C LEU A 235 6.18 -2.95 -2.52
N GLY A 236 4.97 -3.48 -2.55
CA GLY A 236 4.17 -3.81 -1.38
C GLY A 236 4.64 -5.11 -0.72
N MET A 237 4.97 -5.05 0.57
CA MET A 237 5.49 -6.15 1.38
C MET A 237 4.62 -6.42 2.61
N PRO A 238 4.44 -7.68 3.04
CA PRO A 238 3.61 -8.01 4.19
C PRO A 238 4.38 -7.82 5.50
N LEU A 239 3.71 -7.21 6.50
CA LEU A 239 4.16 -7.20 7.90
C LEU A 239 3.54 -8.35 8.72
N TYR A 240 2.95 -9.30 8.04
CA TYR A 240 2.25 -10.44 8.62
C TYR A 240 2.64 -11.74 7.94
N MET A 241 2.30 -12.82 8.58
CA MET A 241 2.38 -14.17 8.04
C MET A 241 1.11 -14.95 8.37
N ARG A 242 1.04 -16.22 7.97
CA ARG A 242 -0.07 -17.11 8.31
C ARG A 242 0.44 -18.27 9.14
N THR A 243 -0.33 -18.61 10.18
CA THR A 243 -0.24 -19.94 10.79
C THR A 243 -1.24 -20.84 10.09
N TRP A 244 -0.74 -21.90 9.48
CA TRP A 244 -1.50 -22.92 8.79
C TRP A 244 -1.80 -24.08 9.73
N GLN A 245 -3.07 -24.43 9.84
CA GLN A 245 -3.57 -25.52 10.67
C GLN A 245 -4.02 -26.66 9.76
N GLU A 246 -3.27 -27.74 9.75
CA GLU A 246 -3.52 -28.92 8.95
C GLU A 246 -4.11 -30.02 9.84
N THR A 247 -5.41 -30.35 9.61
CA THR A 247 -6.11 -31.36 10.40
C THR A 247 -6.92 -32.26 9.48
N LYS A 248 -6.64 -33.57 9.47
CA LYS A 248 -7.40 -34.55 8.67
C LYS A 248 -7.57 -34.14 7.19
N GLY A 249 -6.50 -33.68 6.55
CA GLY A 249 -6.48 -33.26 5.15
C GLY A 249 -7.16 -31.89 4.87
N LYS A 250 -7.60 -31.15 5.90
CA LYS A 250 -8.12 -29.80 5.77
C LYS A 250 -7.09 -28.79 6.22
N VAL A 251 -6.96 -27.70 5.46
CA VAL A 251 -6.07 -26.59 5.74
C VAL A 251 -6.91 -25.37 6.15
N LYS A 252 -6.50 -24.71 7.24
CA LYS A 252 -7.07 -23.43 7.67
C LYS A 252 -5.94 -22.45 7.95
N ALA A 253 -6.11 -21.22 7.50
CA ALA A 253 -5.16 -20.14 7.74
C ALA A 253 -5.67 -19.19 8.83
N LYS A 254 -4.74 -18.70 9.65
CA LYS A 254 -4.99 -17.57 10.56
C LYS A 254 -3.85 -16.57 10.41
N THR A 255 -4.17 -15.29 10.30
CA THR A 255 -3.16 -14.22 10.29
C THR A 255 -2.41 -14.18 11.61
N LEU A 256 -1.10 -14.04 11.53
CA LEU A 256 -0.16 -13.99 12.63
C LEU A 256 0.72 -12.75 12.49
N SER A 257 0.80 -11.91 13.53
CA SER A 257 1.76 -10.80 13.57
C SER A 257 3.17 -11.31 13.87
N MET A 258 4.19 -10.49 13.61
CA MET A 258 5.58 -10.86 13.92
C MET A 258 5.77 -11.14 15.42
N ALA A 259 5.24 -10.27 16.28
CA ALA A 259 5.30 -10.47 17.73
C ALA A 259 4.59 -11.75 18.21
N GLN A 260 3.47 -12.12 17.55
CA GLN A 260 2.78 -13.37 17.85
C GLN A 260 3.61 -14.60 17.42
N ALA A 261 4.29 -14.53 16.27
CA ALA A 261 5.17 -15.60 15.81
C ALA A 261 6.33 -15.81 16.80
N ASP A 262 6.99 -14.72 17.21
CA ASP A 262 8.08 -14.78 18.21
C ASP A 262 7.59 -15.33 19.56
N LYS A 263 6.37 -14.99 19.96
CA LYS A 263 5.75 -15.57 21.16
C LYS A 263 5.59 -17.09 21.04
N VAL A 264 5.04 -17.57 19.92
CA VAL A 264 4.87 -19.02 19.67
C VAL A 264 6.22 -19.76 19.71
N ILE A 265 7.24 -19.19 19.05
CA ILE A 265 8.60 -19.75 19.04
C ILE A 265 9.13 -19.92 20.47
N ARG A 266 9.04 -18.86 21.28
CA ARG A 266 9.52 -18.91 22.69
C ARG A 266 8.72 -19.87 23.56
N GLU A 267 7.38 -19.82 23.51
CA GLU A 267 6.50 -20.64 24.37
C GLU A 267 6.62 -22.14 24.07
N LYS A 268 6.95 -22.49 22.84
CA LYS A 268 7.07 -23.88 22.40
C LYS A 268 8.53 -24.36 22.30
N GLY A 269 9.50 -23.50 22.59
CA GLY A 269 10.92 -23.84 22.49
C GLY A 269 11.35 -24.25 21.09
N LEU A 270 10.78 -23.60 20.04
CA LEU A 270 11.05 -23.94 18.65
C LEU A 270 12.36 -23.30 18.17
N VAL A 271 13.01 -23.97 17.21
CA VAL A 271 14.17 -23.45 16.50
C VAL A 271 13.79 -23.26 15.03
N PRO A 272 13.50 -22.03 14.58
CA PRO A 272 13.18 -21.78 13.18
C PRO A 272 14.34 -22.11 12.25
N VAL A 273 14.05 -22.74 11.12
CA VAL A 273 15.03 -23.11 10.10
C VAL A 273 14.99 -22.07 8.96
N TRP A 274 16.15 -21.57 8.56
CA TRP A 274 16.25 -20.68 7.41
C TRP A 274 16.06 -21.43 6.10
N LEU A 275 15.13 -20.99 5.27
CA LEU A 275 14.86 -21.51 3.93
C LEU A 275 15.47 -20.53 2.89
N PRO A 276 16.65 -20.83 2.34
CA PRO A 276 17.37 -19.87 1.48
C PRO A 276 16.62 -19.50 0.20
N LYS A 277 15.85 -20.44 -0.37
CA LYS A 277 15.09 -20.23 -1.59
C LYS A 277 13.92 -19.27 -1.35
N GLU A 278 13.20 -19.49 -0.27
CA GLU A 278 12.04 -18.66 0.11
C GLU A 278 12.47 -17.30 0.69
N GLY A 279 13.71 -17.20 1.17
CA GLY A 279 14.21 -16.02 1.87
C GLY A 279 13.52 -15.78 3.20
N GLN A 280 13.13 -16.85 3.90
CA GLN A 280 12.32 -16.80 5.13
C GLN A 280 12.78 -17.84 6.14
N TYR A 281 12.49 -17.61 7.41
CA TYR A 281 12.51 -18.66 8.41
C TYR A 281 11.23 -19.48 8.35
N TYR A 282 11.35 -20.75 8.69
CA TYR A 282 10.24 -21.69 8.77
C TYR A 282 10.27 -22.39 10.14
N PHE A 283 9.09 -22.57 10.72
CA PHE A 283 8.91 -23.44 11.87
C PHE A 283 7.57 -24.16 11.78
N GLU A 284 7.52 -25.30 12.46
CA GLU A 284 6.29 -26.09 12.60
C GLU A 284 6.24 -26.76 13.98
N TYR A 285 5.04 -27.10 14.37
CA TYR A 285 4.79 -27.87 15.58
C TYR A 285 3.48 -28.66 15.48
N GLN A 286 3.34 -29.63 16.37
CA GLN A 286 2.17 -30.49 16.44
C GLN A 286 1.42 -30.24 17.76
N GLU A 287 0.12 -30.05 17.71
CA GLU A 287 -0.75 -30.08 18.89
C GLU A 287 -1.91 -31.03 18.64
N LYS A 288 -2.03 -32.03 19.49
CA LYS A 288 -3.04 -33.10 19.30
C LYS A 288 -2.94 -33.67 17.87
N ASN A 289 -4.02 -33.56 17.08
CA ASN A 289 -4.12 -34.06 15.71
C ASN A 289 -3.95 -32.97 14.64
N THR A 290 -3.42 -31.79 15.03
CA THR A 290 -3.26 -30.64 14.13
C THR A 290 -1.78 -30.31 14.00
N ARG A 291 -1.28 -30.25 12.77
CA ARG A 291 0.03 -29.73 12.41
C ARG A 291 -0.09 -28.24 12.15
N TYR A 292 0.82 -27.46 12.74
CA TYR A 292 0.91 -26.02 12.55
C TYR A 292 2.18 -25.70 11.77
N ARG A 293 2.08 -24.88 10.73
CA ARG A 293 3.20 -24.50 9.87
C ARG A 293 3.22 -22.99 9.68
N VAL A 294 4.41 -22.39 9.70
CA VAL A 294 4.59 -20.94 9.56
C VAL A 294 5.85 -20.65 8.73
N TRP A 295 5.72 -19.88 7.68
CA TRP A 295 6.79 -19.18 6.98
C TRP A 295 6.86 -17.78 7.56
N GLN A 296 7.95 -17.48 8.28
CA GLN A 296 8.04 -16.30 9.14
C GLN A 296 8.53 -15.09 8.36
N GLU A 297 7.75 -14.00 8.42
CA GLU A 297 8.21 -12.66 8.09
C GLU A 297 8.87 -12.03 9.32
N ASN A 298 10.04 -11.44 9.12
CA ASN A 298 10.80 -10.70 10.12
C ASN A 298 11.75 -9.70 9.45
N ARG A 299 12.55 -8.97 10.22
CA ARG A 299 13.51 -7.99 9.69
C ARG A 299 14.41 -8.53 8.58
N ARG A 300 14.87 -9.80 8.66
CA ARG A 300 15.76 -10.39 7.66
C ARG A 300 15.07 -10.69 6.35
N SER A 301 13.88 -11.29 6.39
CA SER A 301 13.08 -11.60 5.19
C SER A 301 12.59 -10.33 4.50
N LEU A 302 12.21 -9.31 5.28
CA LEU A 302 11.80 -8.02 4.74
C LEU A 302 12.98 -7.26 4.12
N ALA A 303 14.16 -7.25 4.75
CA ALA A 303 15.35 -6.63 4.18
C ALA A 303 15.73 -7.26 2.83
N LEU A 304 15.64 -8.60 2.70
CA LEU A 304 15.87 -9.28 1.42
C LEU A 304 14.87 -8.86 0.35
N LYS A 305 13.58 -8.75 0.68
CA LYS A 305 12.57 -8.26 -0.27
C LYS A 305 12.79 -6.79 -0.60
N ALA A 306 13.11 -5.96 0.40
CA ALA A 306 13.40 -4.53 0.18
C ALA A 306 14.64 -4.32 -0.70
N SER A 307 15.64 -5.24 -0.69
CA SER A 307 16.79 -5.15 -1.61
C SER A 307 16.40 -5.24 -3.09
N LEU A 308 15.23 -5.82 -3.41
CA LEU A 308 14.69 -5.84 -4.77
C LEU A 308 14.30 -4.44 -5.25
N VAL A 309 13.91 -3.53 -4.35
CA VAL A 309 13.65 -2.13 -4.69
C VAL A 309 14.88 -1.50 -5.33
N ASN A 310 16.05 -1.68 -4.73
CA ASN A 310 17.31 -1.16 -5.28
C ASN A 310 17.71 -1.91 -6.56
N ARG A 311 17.60 -3.26 -6.56
CA ARG A 311 17.98 -4.09 -7.71
C ARG A 311 17.21 -3.74 -8.99
N TYR A 312 15.92 -3.49 -8.86
CA TYR A 312 15.02 -3.15 -9.98
C TYR A 312 14.79 -1.66 -10.15
N ASN A 313 15.54 -0.80 -9.39
CA ASN A 313 15.45 0.66 -9.46
C ASN A 313 14.01 1.20 -9.26
N LEU A 314 13.23 0.54 -8.38
CA LEU A 314 11.85 0.89 -8.10
C LEU A 314 11.71 2.23 -7.38
N ALA A 315 10.50 2.76 -7.30
CA ALA A 315 10.21 4.02 -6.60
C ALA A 315 10.34 3.90 -5.07
N GLY A 316 10.09 2.71 -4.50
CA GLY A 316 10.17 2.52 -3.06
C GLY A 316 9.53 1.23 -2.56
N GLY A 317 9.31 1.16 -1.25
CA GLY A 317 8.63 0.05 -0.59
C GLY A 317 7.36 0.51 0.13
N ALA A 318 6.33 -0.34 0.12
CA ALA A 318 5.12 -0.14 0.90
C ALA A 318 4.88 -1.35 1.83
N TYR A 319 4.24 -1.14 2.98
CA TYR A 319 4.20 -2.14 4.04
C TYR A 319 2.77 -2.36 4.54
N TRP A 320 2.21 -3.54 4.28
CA TRP A 320 0.88 -3.94 4.74
C TRP A 320 0.99 -4.82 5.99
N ARG A 321 0.59 -4.43 7.14
CA ARG A 321 0.05 -3.14 7.59
C ARG A 321 0.55 -2.82 8.98
N SER A 322 0.43 -1.59 9.42
CA SER A 322 0.76 -1.15 10.77
C SER A 322 0.16 -2.07 11.85
N THR A 323 0.83 -2.17 13.00
CA THR A 323 0.48 -3.00 14.16
C THR A 323 0.74 -4.50 14.03
N LEU A 324 1.25 -4.98 12.89
CA LEU A 324 1.62 -6.38 12.70
C LEU A 324 3.13 -6.64 12.74
N GLU A 325 3.92 -5.58 12.64
CA GLU A 325 5.38 -5.59 12.69
C GLU A 325 5.95 -5.70 14.11
N THR A 326 7.25 -6.01 14.18
CA THR A 326 8.13 -5.72 15.31
C THR A 326 8.94 -4.46 15.02
N GLU A 327 9.37 -3.72 16.05
CA GLU A 327 10.03 -2.42 15.87
C GLU A 327 11.38 -2.49 15.16
N ASP A 328 12.06 -3.63 15.24
CA ASP A 328 13.37 -3.88 14.63
C ASP A 328 13.36 -3.96 13.09
N VAL A 329 12.17 -4.01 12.45
CA VAL A 329 12.07 -4.02 10.98
C VAL A 329 12.41 -2.65 10.38
N TRP A 330 12.04 -1.55 11.05
CA TRP A 330 12.17 -0.22 10.47
C TRP A 330 13.63 0.21 10.25
N PRO A 331 14.54 0.08 11.24
CA PRO A 331 15.96 0.34 11.00
C PRO A 331 16.55 -0.52 9.89
N ALA A 332 16.21 -1.81 9.84
CA ALA A 332 16.73 -2.74 8.82
C ALA A 332 16.24 -2.38 7.40
N LEU A 333 14.99 -1.96 7.27
CA LEU A 333 14.42 -1.50 6.00
C LEU A 333 15.05 -0.18 5.53
N ALA A 334 15.17 0.79 6.44
CA ALA A 334 15.79 2.08 6.15
C ALA A 334 17.26 1.89 5.71
N GLU A 335 18.03 1.07 6.42
CA GLU A 335 19.39 0.70 6.05
C GLU A 335 19.43 0.08 4.66
N THR A 336 18.62 -0.96 4.40
CA THR A 336 18.60 -1.65 3.10
C THR A 336 18.28 -0.71 1.94
N LEU A 337 17.30 0.18 2.11
CA LEU A 337 16.87 1.13 1.07
C LEU A 337 17.85 2.29 0.88
N SER A 338 18.71 2.59 1.86
CA SER A 338 19.75 3.63 1.74
C SER A 338 21.01 3.17 1.01
N TYR A 339 21.34 1.88 1.02
CA TYR A 339 22.54 1.32 0.37
C TYR A 339 22.52 1.32 -1.18
N GLY A 340 21.41 1.70 -1.80
CA GLY A 340 21.26 1.77 -3.26
C GLY A 340 21.56 3.14 -3.87
N LYS A 341 22.12 4.07 -3.11
CA LYS A 341 22.39 5.46 -3.53
C LYS A 341 23.85 5.69 -3.85
#